data_7ed99be62e1cc925ce87601ea0ca5954
#
_entry.id   7ed99be62e1cc925ce87601ea0ca5954
#
_cell.length_a   1.000
_cell.length_b   1.000
_cell.length_c   1.000
_cell.angle_alpha   90.00
_cell.angle_beta   90.00
_cell.angle_gamma   90.00
#
_symmetry.space_group_name_H-M   'P 1'
#
loop_
_entity.id
_entity.type
_entity.pdbx_description
1 polymer ?
#
loop_
_entity_poly.entity_id
_entity_poly.type
_entity_poly.pdbx_seq_one_letter_code
_entity_poly.pdbx_strand_id
1 'polypeptide(L)'
;IIAHVKEYEEKFNMKIPVIFAGGVWDRSDIDHYMGLGCSGVQMATRFIGTQECDAPDDFKDRFLKATEDDIHLTTSPVGLPGRAIDNKFTETITNGVAAYKAQEAPKTPIIPIAKCLNCLQHKLCDRKTIPYCISEALLNSVEHNTDMGLIFSGTNGYRINEITTVKAIFDEI
;
A
#
# COMPACT_ATOMS: atom_id res chain seq x y z
N ILE A 1 -12.36 18.10 3.84
CA ILE A 1 -12.80 17.15 4.89
C ILE A 1 -12.99 17.91 6.21
N ILE A 2 -11.97 18.59 6.77
CA ILE A 2 -12.06 19.27 8.08
C ILE A 2 -13.23 20.25 8.15
N ALA A 3 -13.45 21.07 7.11
CA ALA A 3 -14.59 21.98 7.05
C ALA A 3 -15.94 21.25 7.13
N HIS A 4 -16.09 20.14 6.42
CA HIS A 4 -17.30 19.32 6.48
C HIS A 4 -17.50 18.65 7.85
N VAL A 5 -16.41 18.19 8.48
CA VAL A 5 -16.50 17.57 9.81
C VAL A 5 -17.03 18.56 10.84
N LYS A 6 -16.65 19.85 10.75
CA LYS A 6 -17.16 20.91 11.65
C LYS A 6 -18.69 21.06 11.62
N GLU A 7 -19.31 20.93 10.44
CA GLU A 7 -20.78 20.98 10.32
C GLU A 7 -21.45 19.85 11.12
N TYR A 8 -20.82 18.67 11.15
CA TYR A 8 -21.32 17.54 11.94
C TYR A 8 -21.01 17.69 13.43
N GLU A 9 -19.85 18.25 13.80
CA GLU A 9 -19.52 18.57 15.19
C GLU A 9 -20.58 19.53 15.80
N GLU A 10 -20.92 20.56 15.05
CA GLU A 10 -21.98 21.51 15.46
C GLU A 10 -23.35 20.84 15.53
N LYS A 11 -23.72 20.07 14.51
CA LYS A 11 -25.01 19.39 14.43
C LYS A 11 -25.24 18.40 15.56
N PHE A 12 -24.20 17.69 15.96
CA PHE A 12 -24.28 16.61 16.97
C PHE A 12 -23.70 17.02 18.33
N ASN A 13 -23.22 18.26 18.46
CA ASN A 13 -22.57 18.80 19.65
C ASN A 13 -21.49 17.84 20.21
N MET A 14 -20.61 17.35 19.30
CA MET A 14 -19.55 16.42 19.65
C MET A 14 -18.29 16.71 18.85
N LYS A 15 -17.12 16.46 19.46
CA LYS A 15 -15.82 16.54 18.78
C LYS A 15 -15.59 15.30 17.94
N ILE A 16 -15.24 15.48 16.66
CA ILE A 16 -14.92 14.40 15.73
C ILE A 16 -13.45 14.54 15.31
N PRO A 17 -12.53 13.68 15.83
CA PRO A 17 -11.12 13.77 15.46
C PRO A 17 -10.90 13.39 13.99
N VAL A 18 -10.11 14.20 13.29
CA VAL A 18 -9.66 13.92 11.93
C VAL A 18 -8.21 13.47 11.98
N ILE A 19 -7.94 12.26 11.52
CA ILE A 19 -6.59 11.69 11.44
C ILE A 19 -6.14 11.69 9.99
N PHE A 20 -5.00 12.30 9.70
CA PHE A 20 -4.43 12.28 8.36
C PHE A 20 -3.58 11.02 8.16
N ALA A 21 -3.72 10.36 7.00
CA ALA A 21 -2.96 9.16 6.65
C ALA A 21 -2.44 9.23 5.22
N GLY A 22 -1.21 8.79 5.01
CA GLY A 22 -0.54 8.69 3.71
C GLY A 22 0.50 9.77 3.48
N GLY A 23 1.73 9.36 3.16
CA GLY A 23 2.84 10.25 2.85
C GLY A 23 3.47 10.99 4.03
N VAL A 24 2.99 10.80 5.25
CA VAL A 24 3.62 11.37 6.45
C VAL A 24 4.94 10.65 6.71
N TRP A 25 6.02 11.42 6.89
CA TRP A 25 7.35 10.85 7.05
C TRP A 25 8.09 11.39 8.27
N ASP A 26 8.13 12.68 8.47
CA ASP A 26 8.94 13.35 9.49
C ASP A 26 8.14 14.36 10.33
N ARG A 27 8.80 15.03 11.24
CA ARG A 27 8.22 16.02 12.13
C ARG A 27 7.56 17.16 11.35
N SER A 28 8.13 17.59 10.24
CA SER A 28 7.58 18.69 9.46
C SER A 28 6.25 18.34 8.82
N ASP A 29 6.10 17.09 8.35
CA ASP A 29 4.82 16.59 7.85
C ASP A 29 3.76 16.56 8.95
N ILE A 30 4.14 16.08 10.14
CA ILE A 30 3.24 16.04 11.31
C ILE A 30 2.76 17.44 11.64
N ASP A 31 3.68 18.39 11.81
CA ASP A 31 3.36 19.78 12.15
C ASP A 31 2.49 20.44 11.08
N HIS A 32 2.73 20.13 9.79
CA HIS A 32 1.91 20.61 8.68
C HIS A 32 0.46 20.16 8.82
N TYR A 33 0.20 18.86 8.97
CA TYR A 33 -1.18 18.35 9.04
C TYR A 33 -1.87 18.71 10.36
N MET A 34 -1.14 18.76 11.46
CA MET A 34 -1.65 19.27 12.73
C MET A 34 -2.04 20.76 12.60
N GLY A 35 -1.21 21.56 11.91
CA GLY A 35 -1.49 22.97 11.61
C GLY A 35 -2.74 23.18 10.73
N LEU A 36 -3.06 22.23 9.85
CA LEU A 36 -4.30 22.25 9.07
C LEU A 36 -5.55 21.89 9.90
N GLY A 37 -5.39 21.48 11.15
CA GLY A 37 -6.49 21.16 12.07
C GLY A 37 -6.78 19.67 12.22
N CYS A 38 -5.87 18.79 11.76
CA CYS A 38 -5.95 17.38 12.09
C CYS A 38 -5.72 17.15 13.58
N SER A 39 -6.32 16.09 14.12
CA SER A 39 -6.16 15.66 15.51
C SER A 39 -4.99 14.69 15.70
N GLY A 40 -4.43 14.21 14.61
CA GLY A 40 -3.30 13.28 14.58
C GLY A 40 -2.94 12.85 13.17
N VAL A 41 -1.89 12.05 13.05
CA VAL A 41 -1.42 11.44 11.80
C VAL A 41 -1.25 9.94 11.96
N GLN A 42 -1.33 9.21 10.85
CA GLN A 42 -1.03 7.79 10.78
C GLN A 42 0.16 7.57 9.84
N MET A 43 1.17 6.86 10.34
CA MET A 43 2.36 6.46 9.60
C MET A 43 2.45 4.94 9.57
N ALA A 44 2.83 4.35 8.45
CA ALA A 44 3.03 2.91 8.33
C ALA A 44 4.35 2.59 7.61
N THR A 45 4.53 3.06 6.39
CA THR A 45 5.65 2.67 5.51
C THR A 45 7.01 2.91 6.16
N ARG A 46 7.21 4.01 6.86
CA ARG A 46 8.48 4.31 7.54
C ARG A 46 8.88 3.23 8.54
N PHE A 47 7.90 2.62 9.23
CA PHE A 47 8.15 1.57 10.21
C PHE A 47 8.50 0.21 9.60
N ILE A 48 8.33 0.02 8.28
CA ILE A 48 8.79 -1.20 7.58
C ILE A 48 10.32 -1.31 7.66
N GLY A 49 11.03 -0.18 7.58
CA GLY A 49 12.49 -0.10 7.70
C GLY A 49 13.01 -0.19 9.14
N THR A 50 12.35 -0.92 10.03
CA THR A 50 12.78 -1.09 11.42
C THR A 50 13.14 -2.53 11.76
N GLN A 51 13.98 -2.68 12.79
CA GLN A 51 14.34 -4.00 13.33
C GLN A 51 13.13 -4.71 13.94
N GLU A 52 12.20 -3.92 14.51
CA GLU A 52 11.00 -4.43 15.16
C GLU A 52 9.90 -4.86 14.18
N CYS A 53 9.99 -4.47 12.90
CA CYS A 53 9.11 -4.98 11.86
C CYS A 53 9.46 -6.44 11.57
N ASP A 54 8.50 -7.36 11.69
CA ASP A 54 8.66 -8.79 11.49
C ASP A 54 8.57 -9.24 10.02
N ALA A 55 8.49 -8.27 9.08
CA ALA A 55 8.58 -8.57 7.65
C ALA A 55 9.93 -9.22 7.30
N PRO A 56 9.97 -10.20 6.37
CA PRO A 56 11.20 -10.84 5.95
C PRO A 56 12.23 -9.86 5.39
N ASP A 57 13.50 -10.21 5.47
CA ASP A 57 14.60 -9.33 5.02
C ASP A 57 14.50 -9.01 3.52
N ASP A 58 14.12 -9.96 2.68
CA ASP A 58 13.93 -9.73 1.25
C ASP A 58 12.76 -8.78 0.94
N PHE A 59 11.73 -8.72 1.80
CA PHE A 59 10.68 -7.71 1.72
C PHE A 59 11.22 -6.32 2.07
N LYS A 60 11.97 -6.19 3.18
CA LYS A 60 12.61 -4.94 3.59
C LYS A 60 13.63 -4.46 2.56
N ASP A 61 14.36 -5.38 1.96
CA ASP A 61 15.34 -5.14 0.89
C ASP A 61 14.71 -4.45 -0.34
N ARG A 62 13.43 -4.71 -0.63
CA ARG A 62 12.73 -4.00 -1.71
C ARG A 62 12.61 -2.50 -1.43
N PHE A 63 12.37 -2.13 -0.18
CA PHE A 63 12.33 -0.72 0.22
C PHE A 63 13.72 -0.09 0.21
N LEU A 64 14.74 -0.79 0.72
CA LEU A 64 16.12 -0.29 0.75
C LEU A 64 16.70 -0.01 -0.65
N LYS A 65 16.18 -0.70 -1.68
CA LYS A 65 16.64 -0.59 -3.07
C LYS A 65 15.74 0.30 -3.92
N ALA A 66 14.53 0.63 -3.45
CA ALA A 66 13.56 1.38 -4.21
C ALA A 66 13.98 2.84 -4.37
N THR A 67 13.77 3.37 -5.55
CA THR A 67 13.84 4.80 -5.86
C THR A 67 12.44 5.39 -5.93
N GLU A 68 12.33 6.70 -6.05
CA GLU A 68 11.04 7.38 -6.23
C GLU A 68 10.29 6.87 -7.47
N ASP A 69 11.05 6.60 -8.53
CA ASP A 69 10.52 6.11 -9.81
C ASP A 69 10.04 4.64 -9.76
N ASP A 70 10.37 3.91 -8.71
CA ASP A 70 9.91 2.53 -8.52
C ASP A 70 8.55 2.43 -7.79
N ILE A 71 7.95 3.55 -7.38
CA ILE A 71 6.72 3.53 -6.58
C ILE A 71 5.54 4.05 -7.39
N HIS A 72 4.72 3.14 -7.91
CA HIS A 72 3.62 3.43 -8.82
C HIS A 72 2.24 3.02 -8.29
N LEU A 73 1.20 3.62 -8.89
CA LEU A 73 -0.17 3.16 -8.69
C LEU A 73 -0.39 1.90 -9.52
N THR A 74 -0.75 0.81 -8.86
CA THR A 74 -1.09 -0.46 -9.52
C THR A 74 -2.59 -0.73 -9.47
N THR A 75 -3.07 -1.48 -10.46
CA THR A 75 -4.47 -1.89 -10.55
C THR A 75 -4.76 -2.99 -9.53
N SER A 76 -5.80 -2.78 -8.72
CA SER A 76 -6.28 -3.79 -7.77
C SER A 76 -7.49 -4.54 -8.32
N PRO A 77 -7.60 -5.86 -8.13
CA PRO A 77 -8.76 -6.64 -8.53
C PRO A 77 -9.99 -6.35 -7.64
N VAL A 78 -9.81 -5.64 -6.54
CA VAL A 78 -10.90 -5.23 -5.62
C VAL A 78 -11.43 -3.82 -5.88
N GLY A 79 -11.01 -3.19 -6.98
CA GLY A 79 -11.58 -1.93 -7.47
C GLY A 79 -10.93 -0.64 -6.95
N LEU A 80 -10.06 -0.71 -5.96
CA LEU A 80 -9.34 0.46 -5.45
C LEU A 80 -7.87 0.42 -5.91
N PRO A 81 -7.33 1.50 -6.49
CA PRO A 81 -5.91 1.55 -6.83
C PRO A 81 -5.08 1.50 -5.55
N GLY A 82 -3.96 0.78 -5.60
CA GLY A 82 -2.95 0.74 -4.55
C GLY A 82 -1.63 1.28 -5.06
N ARG A 83 -0.81 1.82 -4.17
CA ARG A 83 0.57 2.19 -4.50
C ARG A 83 1.49 1.05 -4.10
N ALA A 84 2.36 0.63 -5.00
CA ALA A 84 3.25 -0.50 -4.80
C ALA A 84 4.66 -0.21 -5.34
N ILE A 85 5.64 -0.95 -4.83
CA ILE A 85 7.00 -0.98 -5.37
C ILE A 85 7.01 -1.83 -6.63
N ASP A 86 7.65 -1.36 -7.68
CA ASP A 86 7.78 -2.05 -8.95
C ASP A 86 8.58 -3.35 -8.82
N ASN A 87 8.07 -4.36 -9.50
CA ASN A 87 8.68 -5.67 -9.65
C ASN A 87 8.07 -6.39 -10.84
N LYS A 88 8.47 -7.62 -11.08
CA LYS A 88 7.94 -8.46 -12.17
C LYS A 88 6.42 -8.66 -12.09
N PHE A 89 5.86 -8.71 -10.88
CA PHE A 89 4.42 -8.83 -10.68
C PHE A 89 3.68 -7.57 -11.16
N THR A 90 4.07 -6.38 -10.70
CA THR A 90 3.43 -5.10 -11.07
C THR A 90 3.57 -4.82 -12.57
N GLU A 91 4.73 -5.11 -13.16
CA GLU A 91 4.98 -5.03 -14.60
C GLU A 91 4.04 -5.95 -15.39
N THR A 92 3.93 -7.22 -14.98
CA THR A 92 3.03 -8.19 -15.62
C THR A 92 1.58 -7.74 -15.57
N ILE A 93 1.12 -7.22 -14.43
CA ILE A 93 -0.24 -6.71 -14.28
C ILE A 93 -0.48 -5.48 -15.13
N THR A 94 0.46 -4.53 -15.14
CA THR A 94 0.33 -3.28 -15.91
C THR A 94 0.23 -3.58 -17.40
N ASN A 95 1.10 -4.42 -17.92
CA ASN A 95 1.11 -4.83 -19.33
C ASN A 95 -0.15 -5.62 -19.70
N GLY A 96 -0.57 -6.56 -18.85
CA GLY A 96 -1.78 -7.35 -19.06
C GLY A 96 -3.05 -6.54 -19.01
N VAL A 97 -3.17 -5.56 -18.11
CA VAL A 97 -4.33 -4.65 -18.05
C VAL A 97 -4.37 -3.73 -19.27
N ALA A 98 -3.21 -3.27 -19.75
CA ALA A 98 -3.13 -2.46 -20.97
C ALA A 98 -3.64 -3.25 -22.19
N ALA A 99 -3.16 -4.48 -22.37
CA ALA A 99 -3.62 -5.38 -23.45
C ALA A 99 -5.13 -5.70 -23.36
N TYR A 100 -5.64 -5.93 -22.16
CA TYR A 100 -7.06 -6.15 -21.91
C TYR A 100 -7.93 -4.95 -22.30
N LYS A 101 -7.50 -3.72 -21.96
CA LYS A 101 -8.20 -2.48 -22.32
C LYS A 101 -8.19 -2.23 -23.83
N ALA A 102 -7.13 -2.63 -24.52
CA ALA A 102 -7.03 -2.58 -25.97
C ALA A 102 -7.86 -3.67 -26.68
N GLN A 103 -8.54 -4.54 -25.95
CA GLN A 103 -9.29 -5.71 -26.48
C GLN A 103 -8.41 -6.76 -27.19
N GLU A 104 -7.11 -6.74 -26.91
CA GLU A 104 -6.13 -7.63 -27.53
C GLU A 104 -5.96 -8.96 -26.73
N ALA A 105 -6.53 -9.03 -25.53
CA ALA A 105 -6.42 -10.20 -24.66
C ALA A 105 -7.79 -10.70 -24.17
N PRO A 106 -7.96 -12.02 -24.01
CA PRO A 106 -9.18 -12.60 -23.47
C PRO A 106 -9.38 -12.21 -22.00
N LYS A 107 -10.63 -12.25 -21.53
CA LYS A 107 -11.01 -12.07 -20.11
C LYS A 107 -10.58 -13.27 -19.25
N THR A 108 -9.30 -13.45 -19.08
CA THR A 108 -8.71 -14.50 -18.26
C THR A 108 -7.80 -13.87 -17.21
N PRO A 109 -7.51 -14.53 -16.10
CA PRO A 109 -6.50 -14.06 -15.16
C PRO A 109 -5.19 -13.76 -15.89
N ILE A 110 -4.63 -12.57 -15.66
CA ILE A 110 -3.31 -12.16 -16.17
C ILE A 110 -2.25 -13.01 -15.47
N ILE A 111 -2.44 -13.22 -14.15
CA ILE A 111 -1.65 -14.15 -13.36
C ILE A 111 -2.58 -15.27 -12.90
N PRO A 112 -2.34 -16.53 -13.31
CA PRO A 112 -3.12 -17.68 -12.88
C PRO A 112 -3.16 -17.79 -11.36
N ILE A 113 -4.32 -18.07 -10.79
CA ILE A 113 -4.50 -18.27 -9.36
C ILE A 113 -4.09 -19.69 -9.01
N ALA A 114 -2.92 -19.86 -8.38
CA ALA A 114 -2.40 -21.16 -7.97
C ALA A 114 -3.05 -21.63 -6.65
N LYS A 115 -3.26 -20.72 -5.71
CA LYS A 115 -3.77 -21.06 -4.37
C LYS A 115 -4.89 -20.11 -3.95
N CYS A 116 -6.06 -20.67 -3.63
CA CYS A 116 -7.13 -19.90 -3.01
C CYS A 116 -7.01 -19.94 -1.49
N LEU A 117 -6.84 -18.76 -0.88
CA LEU A 117 -6.68 -18.60 0.58
C LEU A 117 -8.02 -18.43 1.32
N ASN A 118 -9.16 -18.66 0.63
CA ASN A 118 -10.51 -18.50 1.21
C ASN A 118 -10.71 -17.14 1.90
N CYS A 119 -10.24 -16.07 1.28
CA CYS A 119 -10.41 -14.70 1.76
C CYS A 119 -11.90 -14.31 1.85
N LEU A 120 -12.21 -13.14 2.39
CA LEU A 120 -13.59 -12.65 2.55
C LEU A 120 -14.40 -12.63 1.24
N GLN A 121 -13.73 -12.51 0.09
CA GLN A 121 -14.34 -12.47 -1.23
C GLN A 121 -14.47 -13.87 -1.88
N HIS A 122 -14.02 -14.97 -1.27
CA HIS A 122 -13.90 -16.26 -1.94
C HIS A 122 -15.22 -16.80 -2.53
N LYS A 123 -16.36 -16.46 -1.93
CA LYS A 123 -17.69 -16.86 -2.41
C LYS A 123 -18.19 -16.04 -3.61
N LEU A 124 -17.71 -14.80 -3.74
CA LEU A 124 -18.11 -13.83 -4.78
C LEU A 124 -17.04 -13.67 -5.87
N CYS A 125 -15.85 -14.23 -5.64
CA CYS A 125 -14.70 -14.11 -6.52
C CYS A 125 -14.88 -14.99 -7.77
N ASP A 126 -15.03 -14.36 -8.92
CA ASP A 126 -14.96 -15.06 -10.20
C ASP A 126 -13.49 -15.26 -10.61
N ARG A 127 -12.92 -16.40 -10.20
CA ARG A 127 -11.52 -16.76 -10.44
C ARG A 127 -11.14 -16.88 -11.93
N LYS A 128 -12.14 -16.88 -12.82
CA LYS A 128 -11.90 -16.97 -14.27
C LYS A 128 -11.71 -15.62 -14.92
N THR A 129 -12.16 -14.55 -14.29
CA THR A 129 -12.19 -13.19 -14.87
C THR A 129 -11.39 -12.16 -14.12
N ILE A 130 -11.05 -12.38 -12.85
CA ILE A 130 -10.19 -11.45 -12.09
C ILE A 130 -8.76 -11.48 -12.63
N PRO A 131 -8.07 -10.33 -12.71
CA PRO A 131 -6.72 -10.27 -13.26
C PRO A 131 -5.70 -11.07 -12.45
N TYR A 132 -5.84 -11.13 -11.14
CA TYR A 132 -5.00 -11.90 -10.20
C TYR A 132 -5.69 -12.04 -8.83
N CYS A 133 -5.19 -12.93 -7.98
CA CYS A 133 -5.64 -13.03 -6.59
C CYS A 133 -4.82 -12.10 -5.68
N ILE A 134 -5.45 -11.07 -5.11
CA ILE A 134 -4.74 -10.11 -4.22
C ILE A 134 -4.17 -10.80 -2.98
N SER A 135 -4.91 -11.76 -2.39
CA SER A 135 -4.44 -12.47 -1.19
C SER A 135 -3.21 -13.32 -1.48
N GLU A 136 -3.15 -13.98 -2.63
CA GLU A 136 -1.98 -14.75 -3.06
C GLU A 136 -0.78 -13.83 -3.35
N ALA A 137 -1.02 -12.70 -4.00
CA ALA A 137 0.03 -11.72 -4.29
C ALA A 137 0.62 -11.10 -3.00
N LEU A 138 -0.23 -10.82 -2.01
CA LEU A 138 0.25 -10.35 -0.69
C LEU A 138 0.99 -11.44 0.07
N LEU A 139 0.55 -12.69 -0.01
CA LEU A 139 1.25 -13.81 0.62
C LEU A 139 2.63 -14.03 -0.01
N ASN A 140 2.73 -14.01 -1.34
CA ASN A 140 3.99 -14.12 -2.06
C ASN A 140 5.02 -13.09 -1.60
N SER A 141 4.58 -11.85 -1.30
CA SER A 141 5.50 -10.79 -0.87
C SER A 141 6.18 -11.05 0.47
N VAL A 142 5.60 -11.91 1.32
CA VAL A 142 6.14 -12.27 2.65
C VAL A 142 6.61 -13.74 2.74
N GLU A 143 6.40 -14.55 1.72
CA GLU A 143 6.88 -15.94 1.63
C GLU A 143 8.12 -16.06 0.72
N HIS A 144 9.01 -15.05 0.72
CA HIS A 144 10.26 -15.02 -0.05
C HIS A 144 10.09 -15.09 -1.58
N ASN A 145 8.96 -14.64 -2.09
CA ASN A 145 8.70 -14.52 -3.53
C ASN A 145 8.37 -13.08 -3.91
N THR A 146 9.21 -12.14 -3.48
CA THR A 146 9.00 -10.70 -3.63
C THR A 146 8.93 -10.22 -5.08
N ASP A 147 9.47 -10.98 -6.03
CA ASP A 147 9.35 -10.69 -7.46
C ASP A 147 7.93 -10.89 -8.00
N MET A 148 7.19 -11.86 -7.44
CA MET A 148 5.81 -12.16 -7.80
C MET A 148 4.82 -11.75 -6.71
N GLY A 149 5.27 -10.98 -5.71
CA GLY A 149 4.48 -10.45 -4.62
C GLY A 149 4.00 -9.03 -4.87
N LEU A 150 2.86 -8.66 -4.29
CA LEU A 150 2.38 -7.29 -4.25
C LEU A 150 2.90 -6.60 -2.99
N ILE A 151 3.84 -5.67 -3.16
CA ILE A 151 4.49 -4.94 -2.06
C ILE A 151 3.91 -3.53 -2.03
N PHE A 152 2.90 -3.33 -1.18
CA PHE A 152 2.32 -2.01 -1.00
C PHE A 152 3.28 -1.05 -0.30
N SER A 153 3.28 0.20 -0.76
CA SER A 153 4.10 1.27 -0.22
C SER A 153 3.31 2.57 -0.11
N GLY A 154 3.66 3.41 0.83
CA GLY A 154 3.32 4.83 0.78
C GLY A 154 4.19 5.57 -0.23
N THR A 155 3.82 6.81 -0.56
CA THR A 155 4.54 7.67 -1.51
C THR A 155 6.03 7.81 -1.17
N ASN A 156 6.36 7.85 0.13
CA ASN A 156 7.71 8.08 0.64
C ASN A 156 8.50 6.79 0.95
N GLY A 157 8.04 5.60 0.46
CA GLY A 157 8.72 4.32 0.75
C GLY A 157 10.17 4.27 0.30
N TYR A 158 10.51 4.95 -0.79
CA TYR A 158 11.88 5.06 -1.32
C TYR A 158 12.86 5.78 -0.39
N ARG A 159 12.37 6.49 0.63
CA ARG A 159 13.21 7.19 1.63
C ARG A 159 13.76 6.25 2.71
N ILE A 160 13.36 4.97 2.73
CA ILE A 160 13.98 3.94 3.58
C ILE A 160 15.32 3.57 2.95
N ASN A 161 16.42 4.03 3.54
CA ASN A 161 17.78 3.82 3.07
C ASN A 161 18.62 2.96 4.04
N GLU A 162 18.10 2.65 5.22
CA GLU A 162 18.71 1.79 6.22
C GLU A 162 17.65 1.16 7.13
N ILE A 163 18.01 0.07 7.81
CA ILE A 163 17.19 -0.53 8.87
C ILE A 163 17.53 0.15 10.20
N THR A 164 16.56 0.88 10.73
CA THR A 164 16.67 1.61 11.98
C THR A 164 15.88 0.93 13.11
N THR A 165 15.51 1.65 14.16
CA THR A 165 14.62 1.19 15.23
C THR A 165 13.38 2.07 15.33
N VAL A 166 12.28 1.51 15.85
CA VAL A 166 11.09 2.29 16.18
C VAL A 166 11.43 3.46 17.13
N LYS A 167 12.31 3.20 18.11
CA LYS A 167 12.76 4.24 19.02
C LYS A 167 13.43 5.40 18.29
N ALA A 168 14.35 5.11 17.37
CA ALA A 168 15.06 6.15 16.62
C ALA A 168 14.07 7.00 15.78
N ILE A 169 13.06 6.36 15.16
CA ILE A 169 12.01 7.11 14.45
C ILE A 169 11.27 8.07 15.39
N PHE A 170 10.91 7.62 16.60
CA PHE A 170 10.21 8.46 17.57
C PHE A 170 11.10 9.57 18.16
N ASP A 171 12.40 9.36 18.24
CA ASP A 171 13.33 10.40 18.69
C ASP A 171 13.49 11.53 17.63
N GLU A 172 13.19 11.25 16.36
CA GLU A 172 13.25 12.22 15.26
C GLU A 172 11.94 13.02 15.07
N ILE A 173 10.80 12.45 15.45
CA ILE A 173 9.47 13.06 15.22
C ILE A 173 8.88 13.65 16.51
#